data_3df10d55de0d78cdb05780a83e11bbf7
#
_entry.id   3df10d55de0d78cdb05780a83e11bbf7
#
_cell.length_a   1.000
_cell.length_b   1.000
_cell.length_c   1.000
_cell.angle_alpha   90.00
_cell.angle_beta   90.00
_cell.angle_gamma   90.00
#
_symmetry.space_group_name_H-M   'P 1'
#
loop_
_entity.id
_entity.type
_entity.pdbx_description
1 polymer ?
#
loop_
_entity_poly.entity_id
_entity_poly.type
_entity_poly.pdbx_seq_one_letter_code
_entity_poly.pdbx_strand_id
1 'polypeptide(L)'
;MIRVSELKLPLAEVPAEHRRAADAPTETEQDRIPPPHPVEALTCQAASALGVPRDTIMSLQVFKRSFDARKADLLAVYIVDVVLADPVQEAAALARHEKNPHVQPTPDMAWHAPGHAPAGWPEDEMQRPVVVGLGPCGLFTALALAQMGLRPIVLERGKP
;
A
#
# COMPACT_ATOMS: atom_id res chain seq x y z
N MET A 1 11.57 9.82 0.07
CA MET A 1 11.09 8.69 0.89
C MET A 1 11.73 7.39 0.45
N ILE A 2 12.09 6.54 1.39
CA ILE A 2 12.71 5.24 1.16
C ILE A 2 11.74 4.15 1.62
N ARG A 3 11.45 3.18 0.77
CA ARG A 3 10.72 1.97 1.13
C ARG A 3 11.70 0.91 1.61
N VAL A 4 11.46 0.39 2.82
CA VAL A 4 12.23 -0.71 3.41
C VAL A 4 11.27 -1.89 3.61
N SER A 5 11.64 -3.05 3.07
CA SER A 5 10.85 -4.29 3.16
C SER A 5 11.60 -5.37 3.95
N GLU A 6 10.88 -6.46 4.27
CA GLU A 6 11.40 -7.60 5.02
C GLU A 6 11.86 -7.26 6.45
N LEU A 7 11.30 -6.21 7.07
CA LEU A 7 11.50 -5.97 8.50
C LEU A 7 10.69 -6.99 9.29
N LYS A 8 11.37 -7.83 10.07
CA LYS A 8 10.78 -8.97 10.77
C LYS A 8 10.80 -8.74 12.27
N LEU A 9 9.65 -8.88 12.89
CA LEU A 9 9.49 -8.81 14.33
C LEU A 9 8.83 -10.10 14.84
N PRO A 10 9.28 -10.65 15.97
CA PRO A 10 8.54 -11.71 16.66
C PRO A 10 7.10 -11.26 16.92
N LEU A 11 6.13 -12.16 16.75
CA LEU A 11 4.72 -11.81 16.96
C LEU A 11 4.45 -11.32 18.38
N ALA A 12 5.24 -11.77 19.37
CA ALA A 12 5.15 -11.32 20.75
C ALA A 12 5.47 -9.82 20.94
N GLU A 13 6.25 -9.23 20.04
CA GLU A 13 6.62 -7.80 20.06
C GLU A 13 5.59 -6.91 19.31
N VAL A 14 4.63 -7.52 18.62
CA VAL A 14 3.56 -6.82 17.94
C VAL A 14 2.40 -6.65 18.89
N PRO A 15 1.84 -5.45 19.06
CA PRO A 15 0.66 -5.25 19.90
C PRO A 15 -0.46 -6.21 19.51
N ALA A 16 -1.06 -6.86 20.49
CA ALA A 16 -2.15 -7.80 20.28
C ALA A 16 -3.35 -7.05 19.68
N GLU A 17 -3.98 -7.65 18.69
CA GLU A 17 -5.31 -7.23 18.28
C GLU A 17 -6.23 -7.33 19.49
N HIS A 18 -7.15 -6.38 19.67
CA HIS A 18 -8.20 -6.53 20.65
C HIS A 18 -8.95 -7.82 20.31
N ARG A 19 -8.71 -8.86 21.13
CA ARG A 19 -9.46 -10.11 21.03
C ARG A 19 -10.90 -9.75 21.34
N ARG A 20 -11.78 -9.89 20.37
CA ARG A 20 -13.21 -9.91 20.64
C ARG A 20 -13.47 -10.92 21.75
N ALA A 21 -14.17 -10.51 22.80
CA ALA A 21 -14.88 -11.46 23.62
C ALA A 21 -15.82 -12.22 22.69
N ALA A 22 -15.80 -13.56 22.72
CA ALA A 22 -16.55 -14.42 21.81
C ALA A 22 -18.08 -14.15 21.80
N ASP A 23 -18.58 -13.34 22.72
CA ASP A 23 -19.98 -13.01 22.96
C ASP A 23 -20.35 -11.53 22.73
N ALA A 24 -19.50 -10.73 22.08
CA ALA A 24 -19.81 -9.33 21.81
C ALA A 24 -20.76 -9.22 20.60
N PRO A 25 -22.00 -8.75 20.78
CA PRO A 25 -23.06 -8.87 19.76
C PRO A 25 -22.99 -7.85 18.60
N THR A 26 -22.11 -6.85 18.65
CA THR A 26 -22.06 -5.78 17.64
C THR A 26 -20.65 -5.23 17.47
N GLU A 27 -20.28 -4.95 16.20
CA GLU A 27 -19.05 -4.21 15.88
C GLU A 27 -19.18 -2.79 16.40
N THR A 28 -18.32 -2.43 17.34
CA THR A 28 -18.18 -1.04 17.75
C THR A 28 -17.24 -0.32 16.78
N GLU A 29 -17.30 1.00 16.72
CA GLU A 29 -16.39 1.81 15.89
C GLU A 29 -14.92 1.61 16.31
N GLN A 30 -14.67 1.25 17.57
CA GLN A 30 -13.35 0.89 18.10
C GLN A 30 -12.80 -0.42 17.52
N ASP A 31 -13.66 -1.37 17.14
CA ASP A 31 -13.25 -2.64 16.51
C ASP A 31 -12.76 -2.43 15.08
N ARG A 32 -13.01 -1.26 14.49
CA ARG A 32 -12.56 -0.87 13.14
C ARG A 32 -11.19 -0.20 13.12
N ILE A 33 -10.66 0.17 14.30
CA ILE A 33 -9.33 0.77 14.38
C ILE A 33 -8.30 -0.34 14.21
N PRO A 34 -7.42 -0.26 13.20
CA PRO A 34 -6.35 -1.25 13.04
C PRO A 34 -5.50 -1.29 14.32
N PRO A 35 -5.05 -2.48 14.75
CA PRO A 35 -4.19 -2.60 15.92
C PRO A 35 -2.94 -1.74 15.73
N PRO A 36 -2.44 -1.09 16.79
CA PRO A 36 -1.27 -0.23 16.72
C PRO A 36 -0.05 -1.04 16.24
N HIS A 37 0.80 -0.40 15.44
CA HIS A 37 2.06 -0.98 15.02
C HIS A 37 3.16 -0.68 16.04
N PRO A 38 4.16 -1.54 16.22
CA PRO A 38 5.31 -1.31 17.11
C PRO A 38 6.30 -0.33 16.47
N VAL A 39 5.88 0.95 16.34
CA VAL A 39 6.61 2.00 15.59
C VAL A 39 8.05 2.13 16.09
N GLU A 40 8.28 2.05 17.39
CA GLU A 40 9.60 2.14 18.01
C GLU A 40 10.55 1.05 17.47
N ALA A 41 10.11 -0.21 17.57
CA ALA A 41 10.89 -1.35 17.09
C ALA A 41 11.12 -1.30 15.58
N LEU A 42 10.09 -0.90 14.81
CA LEU A 42 10.20 -0.73 13.36
C LEU A 42 11.18 0.38 12.99
N THR A 43 11.19 1.50 13.74
CA THR A 43 12.13 2.59 13.51
C THR A 43 13.58 2.15 13.77
N CYS A 44 13.82 1.39 14.85
CA CYS A 44 15.13 0.83 15.13
C CYS A 44 15.60 -0.14 14.03
N GLN A 45 14.72 -1.03 13.56
CA GLN A 45 15.05 -1.96 12.50
C GLN A 45 15.30 -1.25 11.15
N ALA A 46 14.47 -0.24 10.83
CA ALA A 46 14.64 0.54 9.61
C ALA A 46 15.96 1.33 9.63
N ALA A 47 16.30 1.96 10.75
CA ALA A 47 17.57 2.64 10.94
C ALA A 47 18.77 1.69 10.73
N SER A 48 18.71 0.51 11.32
CA SER A 48 19.73 -0.54 11.14
C SER A 48 19.82 -0.99 9.69
N ALA A 49 18.68 -1.24 9.02
CA ALA A 49 18.63 -1.68 7.63
C ALA A 49 19.18 -0.62 6.66
N LEU A 50 18.96 0.67 6.96
CA LEU A 50 19.47 1.80 6.16
C LEU A 50 20.93 2.18 6.51
N GLY A 51 21.44 1.70 7.65
CA GLY A 51 22.76 2.09 8.15
C GLY A 51 22.81 3.57 8.53
N VAL A 52 21.76 4.10 9.14
CA VAL A 52 21.63 5.49 9.58
C VAL A 52 21.33 5.57 11.08
N PRO A 53 21.70 6.67 11.77
CA PRO A 53 21.26 6.90 13.15
C PRO A 53 19.73 6.99 13.23
N ARG A 54 19.14 6.47 14.32
CA ARG A 54 17.71 6.45 14.52
C ARG A 54 17.07 7.85 14.54
N ASP A 55 17.75 8.80 15.12
CA ASP A 55 17.32 10.20 15.26
C ASP A 55 17.25 10.94 13.92
N THR A 56 17.86 10.39 12.87
CA THR A 56 17.73 10.93 11.51
C THR A 56 16.42 10.54 10.82
N ILE A 57 15.68 9.57 11.36
CA ILE A 57 14.36 9.20 10.84
C ILE A 57 13.33 10.19 11.36
N MET A 58 12.81 11.03 10.44
CA MET A 58 11.79 12.03 10.75
C MET A 58 10.40 11.39 10.87
N SER A 59 10.08 10.47 9.99
CA SER A 59 8.80 9.75 10.03
C SER A 59 8.93 8.35 9.45
N LEU A 60 8.08 7.44 9.96
CA LEU A 60 7.93 6.09 9.48
C LEU A 60 6.44 5.77 9.33
N GLN A 61 6.05 5.31 8.15
CA GLN A 61 4.69 4.88 7.85
C GLN A 61 4.69 3.41 7.47
N VAL A 62 3.80 2.63 8.07
CA VAL A 62 3.63 1.23 7.71
C VAL A 62 2.81 1.14 6.43
N PHE A 63 3.41 0.65 5.36
CA PHE A 63 2.73 0.39 4.10
C PHE A 63 2.01 -0.96 4.10
N LYS A 64 2.65 -1.99 4.66
CA LYS A 64 2.09 -3.35 4.70
C LYS A 64 2.58 -4.12 5.92
N ARG A 65 1.68 -4.87 6.55
CA ARG A 65 1.98 -5.92 7.50
C ARG A 65 1.51 -7.27 6.94
N SER A 66 2.34 -8.29 7.03
CA SER A 66 2.02 -9.68 6.72
C SER A 66 2.60 -10.58 7.81
N PHE A 67 2.28 -11.87 7.78
CA PHE A 67 2.77 -12.83 8.75
C PHE A 67 3.52 -13.96 8.04
N ASP A 68 4.68 -14.32 8.58
CA ASP A 68 5.44 -15.49 8.15
C ASP A 68 5.25 -16.60 9.19
N ALA A 69 4.49 -17.64 8.80
CA ALA A 69 4.17 -18.80 9.63
C ALA A 69 4.84 -20.08 9.13
N ARG A 70 5.87 -19.97 8.29
CA ARG A 70 6.55 -21.15 7.71
C ARG A 70 7.43 -21.89 8.73
N LYS A 71 7.79 -21.25 9.84
CA LYS A 71 8.57 -21.81 10.94
C LYS A 71 7.74 -21.86 12.21
N ALA A 72 8.26 -22.52 13.24
CA ALA A 72 7.60 -22.60 14.56
C ALA A 72 7.36 -21.22 15.17
N ASP A 73 8.30 -20.28 14.96
CA ASP A 73 8.16 -18.92 15.45
C ASP A 73 7.42 -18.07 14.41
N LEU A 74 6.28 -17.55 14.80
CA LEU A 74 5.50 -16.62 13.96
C LEU A 74 6.16 -15.25 13.93
N LEU A 75 6.39 -14.73 12.73
CA LEU A 75 6.98 -13.42 12.52
C LEU A 75 5.99 -12.49 11.83
N ALA A 76 5.87 -11.26 12.33
CA ALA A 76 5.27 -10.18 11.57
C ALA A 76 6.31 -9.58 10.64
N VAL A 77 5.97 -9.48 9.35
CA VAL A 77 6.84 -8.96 8.29
C VAL A 77 6.26 -7.64 7.82
N TYR A 78 7.06 -6.59 7.90
CA TYR A 78 6.64 -5.24 7.59
C TYR A 78 7.33 -4.71 6.33
N ILE A 79 6.59 -3.88 5.62
CA ILE A 79 7.08 -2.94 4.63
C ILE A 79 6.75 -1.55 5.16
N VAL A 80 7.76 -0.70 5.25
CA VAL A 80 7.62 0.65 5.77
C VAL A 80 8.15 1.68 4.78
N ASP A 81 7.57 2.87 4.78
CA ASP A 81 8.06 4.04 4.08
C ASP A 81 8.68 5.00 5.10
N VAL A 82 9.93 5.37 4.88
CA VAL A 82 10.76 6.14 5.80
C VAL A 82 11.14 7.48 5.15
N VAL A 83 11.04 8.56 5.93
CA VAL A 83 11.54 9.89 5.57
C VAL A 83 12.73 10.21 6.48
N LEU A 84 13.86 10.55 5.89
CA LEU A 84 15.01 11.08 6.64
C LEU A 84 14.92 12.60 6.75
N ALA A 85 15.49 13.15 7.81
CA ALA A 85 15.51 14.61 8.04
C ALA A 85 16.28 15.38 6.96
N ASP A 86 17.31 14.74 6.39
CA ASP A 86 18.17 15.34 5.37
C ASP A 86 18.01 14.58 4.03
N PRO A 87 17.52 15.24 2.96
CA PRO A 87 17.42 14.66 1.62
C PRO A 87 18.76 14.16 1.06
N VAL A 88 19.89 14.75 1.46
CA VAL A 88 21.21 14.30 1.03
C VAL A 88 21.56 12.95 1.64
N GLN A 89 21.22 12.76 2.92
CA GLN A 89 21.38 11.47 3.58
C GLN A 89 20.44 10.42 2.99
N GLU A 90 19.23 10.80 2.58
CA GLU A 90 18.29 9.92 1.91
C GLU A 90 18.85 9.41 0.58
N ALA A 91 19.37 10.29 -0.25
CA ALA A 91 20.02 9.94 -1.51
C ALA A 91 21.25 9.05 -1.31
N ALA A 92 22.07 9.37 -0.30
CA ALA A 92 23.24 8.58 0.05
C ALA A 92 22.88 7.19 0.58
N ALA A 93 21.81 7.06 1.35
CA ALA A 93 21.30 5.77 1.81
C ALA A 93 20.83 4.92 0.63
N LEU A 94 20.06 5.47 -0.30
CA LEU A 94 19.62 4.78 -1.51
C LEU A 94 20.81 4.32 -2.37
N ALA A 95 21.80 5.17 -2.58
CA ALA A 95 23.01 4.85 -3.35
C ALA A 95 23.81 3.68 -2.72
N ARG A 96 23.95 3.68 -1.39
CA ARG A 96 24.61 2.57 -0.66
C ARG A 96 23.89 1.22 -0.83
N HIS A 97 22.58 1.28 -0.99
CA HIS A 97 21.72 0.08 -1.07
C HIS A 97 21.21 -0.21 -2.49
N GLU A 98 21.83 0.35 -3.54
CA GLU A 98 21.40 0.20 -4.95
C GLU A 98 21.15 -1.26 -5.37
N LYS A 99 21.94 -2.20 -4.83
CA LYS A 99 21.81 -3.63 -5.12
C LYS A 99 20.91 -4.39 -4.14
N ASN A 100 20.37 -3.71 -3.14
CA ASN A 100 19.52 -4.35 -2.13
C ASN A 100 18.04 -4.22 -2.54
N PRO A 101 17.37 -5.35 -2.91
CA PRO A 101 15.97 -5.30 -3.34
C PRO A 101 15.00 -4.89 -2.22
N HIS A 102 15.46 -4.87 -0.96
CA HIS A 102 14.66 -4.52 0.20
C HIS A 102 14.75 -3.04 0.58
N VAL A 103 15.59 -2.26 -0.09
CA VAL A 103 15.74 -0.82 0.12
C VAL A 103 15.64 -0.13 -1.25
N GLN A 104 14.58 0.62 -1.46
CA GLN A 104 14.34 1.27 -2.75
C GLN A 104 13.60 2.60 -2.55
N PRO A 105 13.61 3.51 -3.54
CA PRO A 105 12.75 4.67 -3.51
C PRO A 105 11.29 4.24 -3.31
N THR A 106 10.53 4.96 -2.48
CA THR A 106 9.10 4.70 -2.33
C THR A 106 8.40 4.87 -3.68
N PRO A 107 7.75 3.82 -4.22
CA PRO A 107 7.04 3.93 -5.49
C PRO A 107 5.86 4.89 -5.37
N ASP A 108 5.59 5.64 -6.42
CA ASP A 108 4.31 6.32 -6.54
C ASP A 108 3.21 5.28 -6.75
N MET A 109 2.31 5.19 -5.78
CA MET A 109 1.17 4.26 -5.78
C MET A 109 -0.12 4.94 -6.25
N ALA A 110 -0.07 6.22 -6.63
CA ALA A 110 -1.23 6.90 -7.17
C ALA A 110 -1.60 6.31 -8.54
N TRP A 111 -2.91 6.24 -8.80
CA TRP A 111 -3.39 5.88 -10.11
C TRP A 111 -3.16 7.05 -11.08
N HIS A 112 -2.44 6.82 -12.15
CA HIS A 112 -2.26 7.77 -13.25
C HIS A 112 -2.85 7.18 -14.52
N ALA A 113 -3.75 7.93 -15.15
CA ALA A 113 -4.31 7.52 -16.42
C ALA A 113 -3.19 7.43 -17.49
N PRO A 114 -3.04 6.29 -18.20
CA PRO A 114 -1.99 6.14 -19.22
C PRO A 114 -2.20 7.04 -20.44
N GLY A 115 -3.37 7.66 -20.55
CA GLY A 115 -3.73 8.59 -21.63
C GLY A 115 -5.11 9.16 -21.40
N HIS A 116 -5.49 10.12 -22.26
CA HIS A 116 -6.82 10.74 -22.23
C HIS A 116 -7.42 10.71 -23.65
N ALA A 117 -8.75 10.68 -23.69
CA ALA A 117 -9.48 10.80 -24.94
C ALA A 117 -9.13 12.12 -25.67
N PRO A 118 -9.01 12.11 -26.99
CA PRO A 118 -8.78 13.33 -27.75
C PRO A 118 -9.95 14.32 -27.62
N ALA A 119 -9.68 15.59 -27.92
CA ALA A 119 -10.73 16.59 -27.92
C ALA A 119 -11.83 16.22 -28.95
N GLY A 120 -13.09 16.33 -28.55
CA GLY A 120 -14.24 15.95 -29.38
C GLY A 120 -14.63 14.48 -29.34
N TRP A 121 -13.94 13.67 -28.51
CA TRP A 121 -14.28 12.25 -28.33
C TRP A 121 -15.66 12.06 -27.64
N PRO A 122 -16.47 11.10 -28.08
CA PRO A 122 -16.36 10.32 -29.33
C PRO A 122 -16.92 11.10 -30.51
N GLU A 123 -16.32 10.95 -31.67
CA GLU A 123 -16.90 11.50 -32.94
C GLU A 123 -18.13 10.71 -33.35
N ASP A 124 -18.15 9.40 -33.03
CA ASP A 124 -19.25 8.46 -33.27
C ASP A 124 -19.44 7.61 -32.01
N GLU A 125 -20.70 7.34 -31.61
CA GLU A 125 -21.05 6.47 -30.51
C GLU A 125 -20.44 5.05 -30.64
N MET A 126 -20.21 4.57 -31.85
CA MET A 126 -19.54 3.28 -32.13
C MET A 126 -18.08 3.24 -31.70
N GLN A 127 -17.44 4.39 -31.46
CA GLN A 127 -16.05 4.44 -30.97
C GLN A 127 -15.94 4.24 -29.45
N ARG A 128 -17.04 4.29 -28.74
CA ARG A 128 -17.05 4.12 -27.28
C ARG A 128 -16.66 2.69 -26.88
N PRO A 129 -15.72 2.51 -25.95
CA PRO A 129 -15.37 1.17 -25.48
C PRO A 129 -16.55 0.53 -24.76
N VAL A 130 -16.73 -0.78 -24.99
CA VAL A 130 -17.79 -1.58 -24.35
C VAL A 130 -17.16 -2.46 -23.26
N VAL A 131 -17.65 -2.34 -22.03
CA VAL A 131 -17.27 -3.19 -20.90
C VAL A 131 -18.42 -4.18 -20.68
N VAL A 132 -18.13 -5.47 -20.79
CA VAL A 132 -19.14 -6.53 -20.60
C VAL A 132 -18.98 -7.14 -19.22
N GLY A 133 -20.02 -6.97 -18.38
CA GLY A 133 -20.08 -7.39 -16.99
C GLY A 133 -19.63 -6.28 -16.02
N LEU A 134 -20.37 -6.12 -14.91
CA LEU A 134 -20.10 -5.14 -13.84
C LEU A 134 -19.61 -5.81 -12.55
N GLY A 135 -18.86 -6.90 -12.67
CA GLY A 135 -18.10 -7.44 -11.55
C GLY A 135 -16.92 -6.51 -11.19
N PRO A 136 -16.10 -6.85 -10.16
CA PRO A 136 -15.01 -5.99 -9.71
C PRO A 136 -14.09 -5.51 -10.85
N CYS A 137 -13.71 -6.40 -11.76
CA CYS A 137 -12.89 -6.04 -12.91
C CYS A 137 -13.60 -5.05 -13.86
N GLY A 138 -14.86 -5.33 -14.22
CA GLY A 138 -15.62 -4.46 -15.11
C GLY A 138 -15.87 -3.07 -14.50
N LEU A 139 -16.15 -3.02 -13.19
CA LEU A 139 -16.33 -1.77 -12.47
C LEU A 139 -15.07 -0.89 -12.52
N PHE A 140 -13.90 -1.45 -12.18
CA PHE A 140 -12.65 -0.69 -12.23
C PHE A 140 -12.22 -0.35 -13.66
N THR A 141 -12.48 -1.23 -14.63
CA THR A 141 -12.24 -0.93 -16.06
C THR A 141 -13.09 0.25 -16.51
N ALA A 142 -14.39 0.24 -16.21
CA ALA A 142 -15.30 1.32 -16.55
C ALA A 142 -14.88 2.65 -15.88
N LEU A 143 -14.48 2.59 -14.61
CA LEU A 143 -13.98 3.76 -13.88
C LEU A 143 -12.72 4.33 -14.52
N ALA A 144 -11.73 3.49 -14.83
CA ALA A 144 -10.49 3.92 -15.46
C ALA A 144 -10.75 4.56 -16.83
N LEU A 145 -11.57 3.91 -17.68
CA LEU A 145 -11.94 4.45 -18.98
C LEU A 145 -12.72 5.78 -18.88
N ALA A 146 -13.58 5.91 -17.86
CA ALA A 146 -14.31 7.15 -17.60
C ALA A 146 -13.36 8.28 -17.17
N GLN A 147 -12.38 8.00 -16.29
CA GLN A 147 -11.36 8.96 -15.88
C GLN A 147 -10.45 9.39 -17.04
N MET A 148 -10.26 8.53 -18.03
CA MET A 148 -9.57 8.84 -19.27
C MET A 148 -10.45 9.65 -20.25
N GLY A 149 -11.71 9.91 -19.95
CA GLY A 149 -12.65 10.62 -20.82
C GLY A 149 -13.24 9.77 -21.95
N LEU A 150 -13.01 8.45 -21.96
CA LEU A 150 -13.41 7.56 -23.04
C LEU A 150 -14.91 7.20 -23.06
N ARG A 151 -15.70 7.64 -22.06
CA ARG A 151 -17.16 7.48 -21.98
C ARG A 151 -17.62 6.03 -22.24
N PRO A 152 -17.17 5.02 -21.45
CA PRO A 152 -17.46 3.62 -21.73
C PRO A 152 -18.95 3.31 -21.67
N ILE A 153 -19.38 2.29 -22.44
CA ILE A 153 -20.70 1.66 -22.33
C ILE A 153 -20.52 0.41 -21.48
N VAL A 154 -21.31 0.26 -20.42
CA VAL A 154 -21.26 -0.93 -19.55
C VAL A 154 -22.50 -1.77 -19.79
N LEU A 155 -22.30 -3.05 -20.11
CA LEU A 155 -23.35 -4.04 -20.27
C LEU A 155 -23.33 -4.99 -19.10
N GLU A 156 -24.43 -5.04 -18.34
CA GLU A 156 -24.60 -5.96 -17.22
C GLU A 156 -25.91 -6.74 -17.39
N ARG A 157 -25.86 -8.06 -17.16
CA ARG A 157 -27.03 -8.93 -17.28
C ARG A 157 -27.85 -9.03 -15.98
N GLY A 158 -27.29 -8.57 -14.87
CA GLY A 158 -27.97 -8.56 -13.57
C GLY A 158 -29.21 -7.66 -13.61
N LYS A 159 -30.12 -7.86 -12.67
CA LYS A 159 -31.22 -6.94 -12.46
C LYS A 159 -30.71 -5.66 -11.83
N PRO A 160 -31.27 -4.48 -12.19
CA PRO A 160 -30.97 -3.23 -11.53
C PRO A 160 -31.33 -3.24 -10.05
#